data_1b5246969c626ef4b2214d4b8b5b712e
#
_entry.id   1b5246969c626ef4b2214d4b8b5b712e
#
_cell.length_a   1.000
_cell.length_b   1.000
_cell.length_c   1.000
_cell.angle_alpha   90.00
_cell.angle_beta   90.00
_cell.angle_gamma   90.00
#
_symmetry.space_group_name_H-M   'P 1'
#
loop_
_entity.id
_entity.type
_entity.pdbx_description
1 polymer ?
#
loop_
_entity_poly.entity_id
_entity_poly.type
_entity_poly.pdbx_seq_one_letter_code
_entity_poly.pdbx_strand_id
1 'polypeptide(L)'
;NDEVPPRRAYLEDFIAPTYNVKFIFSETLKDDAATKTFIENCIDSGVDAIIDMKSASGQMAQLCMDNGLVYTINGNYTQHPELLTTDYTNFAGCIGANNAQVGSLFGDWLEENASEDGSEGFLISTSLAAQGNTQHVEITRAILEGLQQKYGITYTKSIDDLIASSETTNVENDKNILITLYPGSPNKDTWLPGVSALIQTGQYNTFLSAGQTYNQSATVVDEVEKSFGINIKVASVGALGTTLETAFNTKDSSGNSSVDLVAIKTVSTQTAAMFAATYNALVSGAECRACRGEDGLPVYFTFNFIPITSAEQLTEMSGWDAKETGNWIANKDFVDQMLVTVNPDVTSDDINAIMQSLSYEKIKEMMG
;
A
#
# COMPACT_ATOMS: atom_id res chain seq x y z
N ASN A 1 -11.33 3.51 7.58
CA ASN A 1 -9.99 3.12 7.15
C ASN A 1 -9.18 2.78 8.41
N ASP A 2 -8.75 1.54 8.54
CA ASP A 2 -8.09 0.99 9.73
C ASP A 2 -6.68 1.59 9.97
N GLU A 3 -6.09 2.23 8.96
CA GLU A 3 -4.78 2.89 9.04
C GLU A 3 -4.80 4.25 9.77
N VAL A 4 -5.94 4.94 9.82
CA VAL A 4 -6.01 6.32 10.35
C VAL A 4 -5.78 6.40 11.86
N PRO A 5 -6.45 5.59 12.70
CA PRO A 5 -6.24 5.65 14.15
C PRO A 5 -4.80 5.32 14.58
N PRO A 6 -4.13 4.23 14.11
CA PRO A 6 -2.76 3.94 14.50
C PRO A 6 -1.77 4.99 13.98
N ARG A 7 -1.98 5.54 12.78
CA ARG A 7 -1.14 6.61 12.24
C ARG A 7 -1.20 7.88 13.09
N ARG A 8 -2.42 8.27 13.49
CA ARG A 8 -2.62 9.42 14.38
C ARG A 8 -1.96 9.18 15.73
N ALA A 9 -2.15 8.00 16.33
CA ALA A 9 -1.53 7.64 17.59
C ALA A 9 0.00 7.67 17.51
N TYR A 10 0.59 7.13 16.44
CA TYR A 10 2.03 7.20 16.22
C TYR A 10 2.55 8.64 16.20
N LEU A 11 1.86 9.54 15.52
CA LEU A 11 2.25 10.96 15.46
C LEU A 11 2.05 11.68 16.79
N GLU A 12 0.90 11.50 17.46
CA GLU A 12 0.56 12.21 18.70
C GLU A 12 1.31 11.67 19.91
N ASP A 13 1.38 10.34 20.05
CA ASP A 13 1.84 9.68 21.28
C ASP A 13 3.35 9.39 21.24
N PHE A 14 3.92 9.25 20.06
CA PHE A 14 5.34 8.91 19.90
C PHE A 14 6.17 10.04 19.25
N ILE A 15 5.83 10.47 18.03
CA ILE A 15 6.63 11.47 17.30
C ILE A 15 6.58 12.83 17.99
N ALA A 16 5.40 13.32 18.36
CA ALA A 16 5.24 14.65 18.94
C ALA A 16 6.11 14.88 20.19
N PRO A 17 6.06 14.01 21.22
CA PRO A 17 6.90 14.19 22.40
C PRO A 17 8.38 13.89 22.15
N THR A 18 8.71 12.96 21.23
CA THR A 18 10.09 12.55 20.97
C THR A 18 10.89 13.64 20.27
N TYR A 19 10.27 14.36 19.33
CA TYR A 19 10.93 15.36 18.49
C TYR A 19 10.47 16.80 18.78
N ASN A 20 9.68 17.00 19.84
CA ASN A 20 9.15 18.30 20.25
C ASN A 20 8.43 19.05 19.12
N VAL A 21 7.54 18.34 18.43
CA VAL A 21 6.68 18.86 17.36
C VAL A 21 5.21 18.79 17.77
N LYS A 22 4.36 19.55 17.10
CA LYS A 22 2.92 19.54 17.33
C LYS A 22 2.18 19.27 16.03
N PHE A 23 1.18 18.40 16.08
CA PHE A 23 0.33 18.08 14.95
C PHE A 23 -1.07 18.71 15.10
N ILE A 24 -1.61 19.16 13.97
CA ILE A 24 -3.01 19.56 13.80
C ILE A 24 -3.60 18.61 12.75
N PHE A 25 -4.67 17.92 13.09
CA PHE A 25 -5.29 16.94 12.19
C PHE A 25 -6.58 17.49 11.60
N SER A 26 -6.80 17.21 10.32
CA SER A 26 -8.10 17.44 9.69
C SER A 26 -9.11 16.38 10.13
N GLU A 27 -10.38 16.73 10.08
CA GLU A 27 -11.44 15.74 9.91
C GLU A 27 -11.37 15.11 8.52
N THR A 28 -12.26 14.16 8.22
CA THR A 28 -12.32 13.55 6.88
C THR A 28 -12.68 14.60 5.82
N LEU A 29 -11.72 14.94 4.99
CA LEU A 29 -11.89 15.89 3.89
C LEU A 29 -12.62 15.19 2.73
N LYS A 30 -13.61 15.88 2.15
CA LYS A 30 -14.47 15.30 1.11
C LYS A 30 -13.89 15.47 -0.30
N ASP A 31 -13.27 16.61 -0.54
CA ASP A 31 -12.78 17.03 -1.86
C ASP A 31 -11.59 18.00 -1.73
N ASP A 32 -11.05 18.42 -2.85
CA ASP A 32 -9.91 19.34 -2.93
C ASP A 32 -10.23 20.73 -2.36
N ALA A 33 -11.48 21.17 -2.47
CA ALA A 33 -11.89 22.46 -1.90
C ALA A 33 -11.84 22.42 -0.38
N ALA A 34 -12.28 21.31 0.23
CA ALA A 34 -12.16 21.10 1.69
C ALA A 34 -10.70 20.99 2.11
N THR A 35 -9.84 20.34 1.32
CA THR A 35 -8.39 20.25 1.56
C THR A 35 -7.76 21.63 1.52
N LYS A 36 -8.07 22.42 0.49
CA LYS A 36 -7.58 23.79 0.38
C LYS A 36 -7.98 24.65 1.60
N THR A 37 -9.25 24.61 1.97
CA THR A 37 -9.75 25.35 3.14
C THR A 37 -9.04 24.93 4.44
N PHE A 38 -8.77 23.64 4.60
CA PHE A 38 -8.00 23.17 5.76
C PHE A 38 -6.58 23.71 5.76
N ILE A 39 -5.88 23.69 4.61
CA ILE A 39 -4.54 24.27 4.47
C ILE A 39 -4.55 25.77 4.81
N GLU A 40 -5.53 26.53 4.28
CA GLU A 40 -5.69 27.96 4.59
C GLU A 40 -5.86 28.21 6.10
N ASN A 41 -6.66 27.41 6.79
CA ASN A 41 -6.82 27.49 8.24
C ASN A 41 -5.51 27.13 9.00
N CYS A 42 -4.73 26.19 8.48
CA CYS A 42 -3.41 25.86 9.02
C CYS A 42 -2.43 27.02 8.86
N ILE A 43 -2.43 27.70 7.71
CA ILE A 43 -1.63 28.90 7.45
C ILE A 43 -1.98 29.98 8.48
N ASP A 44 -3.26 30.26 8.69
CA ASP A 44 -3.74 31.24 9.67
C ASP A 44 -3.35 30.85 11.11
N SER A 45 -3.18 29.57 11.38
CA SER A 45 -2.77 29.04 12.68
C SER A 45 -1.24 29.04 12.88
N GLY A 46 -0.47 29.44 11.88
CA GLY A 46 0.99 29.55 11.93
C GLY A 46 1.70 28.20 11.98
N VAL A 47 1.26 27.21 11.21
CA VAL A 47 1.99 25.93 11.06
C VAL A 47 3.18 26.12 10.13
N ASP A 48 4.17 25.25 10.23
CA ASP A 48 5.41 25.29 9.44
C ASP A 48 5.38 24.31 8.24
N ALA A 49 4.50 23.29 8.29
CA ALA A 49 4.44 22.25 7.25
C ALA A 49 3.04 21.63 7.11
N ILE A 50 2.80 21.06 5.93
CA ILE A 50 1.63 20.25 5.62
C ILE A 50 2.09 18.86 5.17
N ILE A 51 1.50 17.82 5.75
CA ILE A 51 1.58 16.43 5.27
C ILE A 51 0.22 16.10 4.68
N ASP A 52 0.12 16.04 3.36
CA ASP A 52 -1.12 15.75 2.65
C ASP A 52 -1.24 14.25 2.36
N MET A 53 -2.34 13.67 2.82
CA MET A 53 -2.60 12.25 2.70
C MET A 53 -3.75 11.92 1.75
N LYS A 54 -4.29 12.91 1.04
CA LYS A 54 -5.49 12.70 0.24
C LYS A 54 -5.48 13.35 -1.13
N SER A 55 -5.32 14.65 -1.18
CA SER A 55 -5.63 15.47 -2.37
C SER A 55 -4.40 16.20 -2.88
N ALA A 56 -3.27 15.52 -2.85
CA ALA A 56 -2.01 16.06 -3.34
C ALA A 56 -2.15 16.61 -4.75
N SER A 57 -1.64 17.80 -4.98
CA SER A 57 -1.63 18.43 -6.29
C SER A 57 -0.63 19.59 -6.36
N GLY A 58 -0.25 19.99 -7.57
CA GLY A 58 0.55 21.19 -7.79
C GLY A 58 -0.09 22.47 -7.22
N GLN A 59 -1.43 22.55 -7.21
CA GLN A 59 -2.15 23.68 -6.62
C GLN A 59 -1.94 23.75 -5.10
N MET A 60 -1.96 22.63 -4.38
CA MET A 60 -1.72 22.60 -2.93
C MET A 60 -0.26 22.87 -2.61
N ALA A 61 0.67 22.32 -3.41
CA ALA A 61 2.11 22.61 -3.29
C ALA A 61 2.39 24.11 -3.47
N GLN A 62 1.77 24.74 -4.50
CA GLN A 62 1.91 26.19 -4.74
C GLN A 62 1.34 27.02 -3.58
N LEU A 63 0.15 26.66 -3.08
CA LEU A 63 -0.45 27.36 -1.93
C LEU A 63 0.46 27.31 -0.71
N CYS A 64 1.05 26.16 -0.42
CA CYS A 64 2.03 26.01 0.67
C CYS A 64 3.29 26.84 0.42
N MET A 65 3.83 26.82 -0.81
CA MET A 65 5.03 27.57 -1.18
C MET A 65 4.84 29.08 -1.05
N ASP A 66 3.71 29.62 -1.53
CA ASP A 66 3.37 31.04 -1.44
C ASP A 66 3.28 31.54 0.02
N ASN A 67 3.07 30.64 0.96
CA ASN A 67 2.96 30.92 2.38
C ASN A 67 4.15 30.41 3.21
N GLY A 68 5.22 29.93 2.57
CA GLY A 68 6.45 29.51 3.22
C GLY A 68 6.36 28.18 3.99
N LEU A 69 5.36 27.34 3.70
CA LEU A 69 5.18 26.06 4.34
C LEU A 69 5.90 24.94 3.58
N VAL A 70 6.53 24.02 4.30
CA VAL A 70 6.97 22.74 3.73
C VAL A 70 5.76 21.89 3.35
N TYR A 71 5.84 21.19 2.22
CA TYR A 71 4.78 20.32 1.72
C TYR A 71 5.31 18.92 1.42
N THR A 72 4.64 17.90 1.96
CA THR A 72 4.95 16.48 1.76
C THR A 72 3.67 15.73 1.46
N ILE A 73 3.70 14.71 0.60
CA ILE A 73 2.50 13.95 0.22
C ILE A 73 2.65 12.44 0.43
N ASN A 74 1.52 11.78 0.66
CA ASN A 74 1.37 10.34 0.56
C ASN A 74 0.84 9.98 -0.83
N GLY A 75 1.69 9.44 -1.69
CA GLY A 75 1.35 9.13 -3.07
C GLY A 75 2.58 8.85 -3.92
N ASN A 76 2.43 8.84 -5.23
CA ASN A 76 3.54 8.70 -6.16
C ASN A 76 3.46 9.68 -7.33
N TYR A 77 4.58 9.90 -8.00
CA TYR A 77 4.69 10.85 -9.11
C TYR A 77 3.86 10.48 -10.34
N THR A 78 3.47 9.23 -10.51
CA THR A 78 2.60 8.84 -11.63
C THR A 78 1.21 9.43 -11.48
N GLN A 79 0.81 9.73 -10.24
CA GLN A 79 -0.44 10.42 -9.92
C GLN A 79 -0.29 11.94 -9.93
N HIS A 80 0.92 12.45 -9.66
CA HIS A 80 1.24 13.87 -9.48
C HIS A 80 2.51 14.26 -10.25
N PRO A 81 2.58 14.02 -11.57
CA PRO A 81 3.77 14.29 -12.37
C PRO A 81 4.16 15.78 -12.39
N GLU A 82 3.21 16.67 -12.14
CA GLU A 82 3.42 18.10 -12.04
C GLU A 82 4.30 18.51 -10.84
N LEU A 83 4.45 17.64 -9.85
CA LEU A 83 5.30 17.87 -8.67
C LEU A 83 6.75 17.40 -8.88
N LEU A 84 7.02 16.64 -9.93
CA LEU A 84 8.36 16.19 -10.30
C LEU A 84 9.13 17.31 -11.05
N THR A 85 9.40 18.40 -10.35
CA THR A 85 10.05 19.58 -10.89
C THR A 85 10.84 20.29 -9.77
N THR A 86 11.79 21.13 -10.17
CA THR A 86 12.51 22.02 -9.24
C THR A 86 11.74 23.30 -8.89
N ASP A 87 10.58 23.53 -9.50
CA ASP A 87 9.82 24.76 -9.30
C ASP A 87 9.21 24.85 -7.88
N TYR A 88 8.90 23.72 -7.27
CA TYR A 88 8.38 23.68 -5.90
C TYR A 88 9.51 23.50 -4.89
N THR A 89 10.15 24.60 -4.51
CA THR A 89 11.31 24.61 -3.60
C THR A 89 10.96 24.23 -2.15
N ASN A 90 9.67 24.22 -1.80
CA ASN A 90 9.13 23.80 -0.50
C ASN A 90 8.68 22.34 -0.47
N PHE A 91 8.63 21.65 -1.61
CA PHE A 91 8.14 20.28 -1.68
C PHE A 91 9.22 19.29 -1.23
N ALA A 92 8.98 18.57 -0.15
CA ALA A 92 9.94 17.66 0.47
C ALA A 92 9.90 16.23 -0.11
N GLY A 93 9.02 15.98 -1.07
CA GLY A 93 8.90 14.69 -1.72
C GLY A 93 7.59 13.97 -1.42
N CYS A 94 7.48 12.75 -1.92
CA CYS A 94 6.33 11.89 -1.69
C CYS A 94 6.75 10.51 -1.15
N ILE A 95 5.86 9.89 -0.40
CA ILE A 95 6.05 8.57 0.19
C ILE A 95 4.96 7.64 -0.32
N GLY A 96 5.33 6.51 -0.89
CA GLY A 96 4.38 5.55 -1.41
C GLY A 96 4.89 4.11 -1.39
N ALA A 97 4.10 3.21 -1.94
CA ALA A 97 4.45 1.80 -2.00
C ALA A 97 5.57 1.53 -3.01
N ASN A 98 6.44 0.61 -2.69
CA ASN A 98 7.32 -0.03 -3.67
C ASN A 98 6.50 -1.03 -4.49
N ASN A 99 5.89 -0.55 -5.57
CA ASN A 99 4.97 -1.34 -6.38
C ASN A 99 5.64 -2.57 -7.01
N ALA A 100 6.91 -2.47 -7.39
CA ALA A 100 7.68 -3.58 -7.93
C ALA A 100 7.85 -4.69 -6.88
N GLN A 101 8.16 -4.33 -5.63
CA GLN A 101 8.33 -5.29 -4.54
C GLN A 101 7.00 -6.00 -4.20
N VAL A 102 5.89 -5.26 -4.08
CA VAL A 102 4.61 -5.90 -3.79
C VAL A 102 4.14 -6.79 -4.95
N GLY A 103 4.45 -6.41 -6.19
CA GLY A 103 4.23 -7.27 -7.35
C GLY A 103 5.01 -8.58 -7.25
N SER A 104 6.30 -8.52 -6.88
CA SER A 104 7.12 -9.71 -6.67
C SER A 104 6.53 -10.65 -5.63
N LEU A 105 5.96 -10.12 -4.52
CA LEU A 105 5.34 -10.97 -3.50
C LEU A 105 4.23 -11.87 -4.07
N PHE A 106 3.40 -11.33 -4.97
CA PHE A 106 2.37 -12.13 -5.64
C PHE A 106 2.96 -13.12 -6.64
N GLY A 107 4.00 -12.72 -7.38
CA GLY A 107 4.69 -13.59 -8.32
C GLY A 107 5.36 -14.78 -7.62
N ASP A 108 6.11 -14.53 -6.56
CA ASP A 108 6.79 -15.56 -5.77
C ASP A 108 5.77 -16.51 -5.12
N TRP A 109 4.69 -15.95 -4.56
CA TRP A 109 3.62 -16.75 -3.97
C TRP A 109 2.91 -17.64 -5.02
N LEU A 110 2.65 -17.14 -6.23
CA LEU A 110 2.11 -17.92 -7.34
C LEU A 110 3.06 -19.05 -7.75
N GLU A 111 4.35 -18.78 -7.85
CA GLU A 111 5.36 -19.78 -8.18
C GLU A 111 5.34 -20.94 -7.19
N GLU A 112 5.19 -20.66 -5.89
CA GLU A 112 5.17 -21.66 -4.83
C GLU A 112 3.82 -22.37 -4.67
N ASN A 113 2.70 -21.70 -4.92
CA ASN A 113 1.38 -22.15 -4.50
C ASN A 113 0.44 -22.55 -5.65
N ALA A 114 0.64 -22.05 -6.86
CA ALA A 114 -0.18 -22.43 -8.01
C ALA A 114 0.22 -23.82 -8.56
N SER A 115 -0.76 -24.55 -9.17
CA SER A 115 -0.52 -25.87 -9.72
C SER A 115 0.55 -25.83 -10.82
N GLU A 116 1.32 -26.92 -10.96
CA GLU A 116 2.37 -27.02 -11.98
C GLU A 116 1.83 -27.15 -13.42
N ASP A 117 0.62 -27.70 -13.57
CA ASP A 117 0.04 -28.04 -14.87
C ASP A 117 -0.93 -26.98 -15.43
N GLY A 118 -1.18 -25.90 -14.67
CA GLY A 118 -2.11 -24.86 -15.09
C GLY A 118 -3.58 -25.29 -15.10
N SER A 119 -3.93 -26.37 -14.39
CA SER A 119 -5.32 -26.84 -14.27
C SER A 119 -6.21 -25.96 -13.39
N GLU A 120 -5.61 -25.04 -12.65
CA GLU A 120 -6.32 -24.07 -11.78
C GLU A 120 -6.97 -22.95 -12.59
N GLY A 121 -8.14 -22.48 -12.10
CA GLY A 121 -8.72 -21.22 -12.52
C GLY A 121 -8.28 -20.07 -11.61
N PHE A 122 -7.89 -18.97 -12.23
CA PHE A 122 -7.44 -17.75 -11.54
C PHE A 122 -8.47 -16.63 -11.67
N LEU A 123 -8.98 -16.14 -10.54
CA LEU A 123 -9.82 -14.95 -10.47
C LEU A 123 -8.97 -13.81 -9.91
N ILE A 124 -8.83 -12.72 -10.66
CA ILE A 124 -8.02 -11.56 -10.28
C ILE A 124 -8.95 -10.35 -10.10
N SER A 125 -9.13 -9.91 -8.87
CA SER A 125 -9.84 -8.68 -8.57
C SER A 125 -8.89 -7.50 -8.60
N THR A 126 -9.23 -6.48 -9.36
CA THR A 126 -8.38 -5.31 -9.57
C THR A 126 -9.21 -4.03 -9.63
N SER A 127 -8.63 -2.91 -9.24
CA SER A 127 -9.13 -1.63 -9.71
C SER A 127 -8.38 -1.24 -11.00
N LEU A 128 -9.16 -0.75 -11.95
CA LEU A 128 -8.69 -0.47 -13.29
C LEU A 128 -7.85 0.79 -13.37
N ALA A 129 -7.07 0.90 -14.44
CA ALA A 129 -6.35 2.12 -14.79
C ALA A 129 -7.28 3.36 -14.78
N ALA A 130 -8.52 3.22 -15.24
CA ALA A 130 -9.53 4.29 -15.22
C ALA A 130 -9.94 4.76 -13.80
N GLN A 131 -9.63 4.01 -12.75
CA GLN A 131 -9.89 4.40 -11.36
C GLN A 131 -8.70 5.13 -10.71
N GLY A 132 -7.59 5.29 -11.43
CA GLY A 132 -6.44 6.09 -11.00
C GLY A 132 -5.61 5.49 -9.84
N ASN A 133 -5.81 4.22 -9.49
CA ASN A 133 -5.00 3.56 -8.47
C ASN A 133 -3.82 2.82 -9.11
N THR A 134 -2.70 3.50 -9.24
CA THR A 134 -1.48 2.96 -9.85
C THR A 134 -0.94 1.72 -9.13
N GLN A 135 -1.03 1.65 -7.80
CA GLN A 135 -0.62 0.47 -7.03
C GLN A 135 -1.41 -0.77 -7.47
N HIS A 136 -2.73 -0.67 -7.61
CA HIS A 136 -3.55 -1.80 -8.04
C HIS A 136 -3.25 -2.21 -9.49
N VAL A 137 -2.98 -1.24 -10.37
CA VAL A 137 -2.56 -1.49 -11.75
C VAL A 137 -1.26 -2.29 -11.79
N GLU A 138 -0.24 -1.85 -11.05
CA GLU A 138 1.07 -2.51 -11.04
C GLU A 138 1.02 -3.91 -10.40
N ILE A 139 0.26 -4.11 -9.34
CA ILE A 139 0.06 -5.44 -8.74
C ILE A 139 -0.64 -6.38 -9.74
N THR A 140 -1.68 -5.89 -10.43
CA THR A 140 -2.37 -6.70 -11.44
C THR A 140 -1.45 -7.06 -12.59
N ARG A 141 -0.61 -6.12 -13.04
CA ARG A 141 0.44 -6.36 -14.04
C ARG A 141 1.37 -7.48 -13.60
N ALA A 142 1.91 -7.38 -12.39
CA ALA A 142 2.85 -8.35 -11.86
C ALA A 142 2.22 -9.76 -11.71
N ILE A 143 0.95 -9.84 -11.31
CA ILE A 143 0.22 -11.11 -11.28
C ILE A 143 0.11 -11.73 -12.69
N LEU A 144 -0.25 -10.93 -13.70
CA LEU A 144 -0.36 -11.41 -15.09
C LEU A 144 1.00 -11.83 -15.65
N GLU A 145 2.05 -11.06 -15.40
CA GLU A 145 3.42 -11.41 -15.77
C GLU A 145 3.91 -12.68 -15.06
N GLY A 146 3.60 -12.84 -13.76
CA GLY A 146 3.90 -14.04 -13.00
C GLY A 146 3.24 -15.29 -13.58
N LEU A 147 1.97 -15.20 -13.97
CA LEU A 147 1.26 -16.29 -14.63
C LEU A 147 1.86 -16.61 -16.03
N GLN A 148 2.25 -15.58 -16.79
CA GLN A 148 2.97 -15.79 -18.05
C GLN A 148 4.29 -16.52 -17.84
N GLN A 149 5.05 -16.12 -16.86
CA GLN A 149 6.36 -16.73 -16.56
C GLN A 149 6.21 -18.16 -16.08
N LYS A 150 5.33 -18.41 -15.06
CA LYS A 150 5.12 -19.74 -14.49
C LYS A 150 4.66 -20.76 -15.53
N TYR A 151 3.69 -20.39 -16.34
CA TYR A 151 3.09 -21.33 -17.29
C TYR A 151 3.65 -21.24 -18.71
N GLY A 152 4.51 -20.26 -19.01
CA GLY A 152 5.01 -20.00 -20.36
C GLY A 152 3.88 -19.76 -21.35
N ILE A 153 2.86 -18.99 -20.96
CA ILE A 153 1.69 -18.66 -21.79
C ILE A 153 1.88 -17.34 -22.53
N THR A 154 1.16 -17.20 -23.62
CA THR A 154 1.06 -15.95 -24.38
C THR A 154 -0.40 -15.49 -24.40
N TYR A 155 -0.64 -14.28 -23.93
CA TYR A 155 -1.97 -13.65 -23.98
C TYR A 155 -2.29 -13.16 -25.38
N THR A 156 -3.57 -13.20 -25.77
CA THR A 156 -4.03 -12.68 -27.07
C THR A 156 -4.07 -11.14 -27.13
N LYS A 157 -4.11 -10.50 -25.95
CA LYS A 157 -4.02 -9.03 -25.78
C LYS A 157 -2.78 -8.67 -24.98
N SER A 158 -2.30 -7.45 -25.14
CA SER A 158 -1.25 -6.93 -24.26
C SER A 158 -1.76 -6.83 -22.81
N ILE A 159 -0.84 -6.91 -21.83
CA ILE A 159 -1.20 -6.71 -20.41
C ILE A 159 -1.78 -5.31 -20.20
N ASP A 160 -1.29 -4.30 -20.91
CA ASP A 160 -1.83 -2.94 -20.85
C ASP A 160 -3.29 -2.87 -21.30
N ASP A 161 -3.64 -3.54 -22.42
CA ASP A 161 -5.03 -3.61 -22.89
C ASP A 161 -5.94 -4.37 -21.91
N LEU A 162 -5.42 -5.43 -21.28
CA LEU A 162 -6.15 -6.18 -20.27
C LEU A 162 -6.46 -5.33 -19.04
N ILE A 163 -5.48 -4.61 -18.53
CA ILE A 163 -5.63 -3.72 -17.36
C ILE A 163 -6.49 -2.51 -17.69
N ALA A 164 -6.50 -2.04 -18.92
CA ALA A 164 -7.34 -0.94 -19.37
C ALA A 164 -8.83 -1.30 -19.49
N SER A 165 -9.18 -2.59 -19.45
CA SER A 165 -10.58 -3.05 -19.56
C SER A 165 -11.41 -2.57 -18.35
N SER A 166 -12.60 -2.03 -18.62
CA SER A 166 -13.56 -1.62 -17.58
C SER A 166 -14.59 -2.72 -17.23
N GLU A 167 -14.50 -3.86 -17.88
CA GLU A 167 -15.46 -4.96 -17.75
C GLU A 167 -14.77 -6.25 -17.30
N THR A 168 -15.55 -7.18 -16.75
CA THR A 168 -15.07 -8.52 -16.48
C THR A 168 -14.52 -9.15 -17.76
N THR A 169 -13.27 -9.58 -17.72
CA THR A 169 -12.55 -10.02 -18.93
C THR A 169 -11.92 -11.37 -18.70
N ASN A 170 -12.25 -12.34 -19.57
CA ASN A 170 -11.48 -13.57 -19.67
C ASN A 170 -10.18 -13.28 -20.41
N VAL A 171 -9.05 -13.64 -19.79
CA VAL A 171 -7.72 -13.46 -20.35
C VAL A 171 -7.38 -14.63 -21.24
N GLU A 172 -7.71 -14.52 -22.53
CA GLU A 172 -7.43 -15.55 -23.51
C GLU A 172 -5.91 -15.76 -23.67
N ASN A 173 -5.49 -17.03 -23.70
CA ASN A 173 -4.09 -17.42 -23.83
C ASN A 173 -3.95 -18.73 -24.64
N ASP A 174 -2.76 -19.00 -25.14
CA ASP A 174 -2.44 -20.12 -26.05
C ASP A 174 -2.53 -21.52 -25.40
N LYS A 175 -2.61 -21.60 -24.06
CA LYS A 175 -2.78 -22.87 -23.32
C LYS A 175 -4.18 -23.06 -22.74
N ASN A 176 -5.09 -22.13 -22.96
CA ASN A 176 -6.45 -22.14 -22.43
C ASN A 176 -6.54 -22.23 -20.89
N ILE A 177 -5.56 -21.70 -20.17
CA ILE A 177 -5.64 -21.55 -18.71
C ILE A 177 -6.75 -20.56 -18.39
N LEU A 178 -7.64 -20.91 -17.48
CA LEU A 178 -8.73 -20.03 -17.05
C LEU A 178 -8.20 -18.90 -16.18
N ILE A 179 -8.20 -17.68 -16.73
CA ILE A 179 -7.82 -16.46 -16.00
C ILE A 179 -8.90 -15.43 -16.26
N THR A 180 -9.46 -14.86 -15.19
CA THR A 180 -10.50 -13.83 -15.31
C THR A 180 -10.12 -12.59 -14.48
N LEU A 181 -10.11 -11.43 -15.13
CA LEU A 181 -10.01 -10.14 -14.46
C LEU A 181 -11.42 -9.67 -14.08
N TYR A 182 -11.61 -9.36 -12.80
CA TYR A 182 -12.83 -8.76 -12.28
C TYR A 182 -12.53 -7.35 -11.78
N PRO A 183 -12.96 -6.32 -12.53
CA PRO A 183 -12.67 -4.93 -12.18
C PRO A 183 -13.62 -4.41 -11.09
N GLY A 184 -13.15 -3.40 -10.37
CA GLY A 184 -13.98 -2.67 -9.43
C GLY A 184 -13.35 -2.53 -8.04
N SER A 185 -14.02 -1.76 -7.20
CA SER A 185 -13.61 -1.55 -5.82
C SER A 185 -14.49 -2.37 -4.88
N PRO A 186 -13.94 -3.08 -3.90
CA PRO A 186 -14.70 -3.80 -2.88
C PRO A 186 -15.68 -2.92 -2.08
N ASN A 187 -15.47 -1.61 -2.10
CA ASN A 187 -16.35 -0.63 -1.44
C ASN A 187 -17.60 -0.26 -2.26
N LYS A 188 -17.77 -0.84 -3.45
CA LYS A 188 -18.97 -0.63 -4.26
C LYS A 188 -20.00 -1.72 -4.00
N ASP A 189 -21.26 -1.36 -3.82
CA ASP A 189 -22.36 -2.30 -3.55
C ASP A 189 -22.52 -3.39 -4.63
N THR A 190 -22.08 -3.10 -5.84
CA THR A 190 -22.15 -4.04 -6.97
C THR A 190 -20.97 -5.01 -7.03
N TRP A 191 -19.90 -4.77 -6.27
CA TRP A 191 -18.67 -5.57 -6.39
C TRP A 191 -18.87 -6.99 -5.84
N LEU A 192 -19.36 -7.13 -4.61
CA LEU A 192 -19.53 -8.43 -3.97
C LEU A 192 -20.49 -9.36 -4.72
N PRO A 193 -21.68 -8.91 -5.16
CA PRO A 193 -22.55 -9.75 -5.98
C PRO A 193 -21.89 -10.30 -7.24
N GLY A 194 -21.11 -9.47 -7.94
CA GLY A 194 -20.46 -9.87 -9.18
C GLY A 194 -19.29 -10.83 -8.97
N VAL A 195 -18.41 -10.58 -7.99
CA VAL A 195 -17.31 -11.52 -7.67
C VAL A 195 -17.85 -12.83 -7.11
N SER A 196 -18.91 -12.78 -6.30
CA SER A 196 -19.59 -13.98 -5.77
C SER A 196 -20.15 -14.85 -6.88
N ALA A 197 -20.77 -14.25 -7.90
CA ALA A 197 -21.28 -15.00 -9.04
C ALA A 197 -20.17 -15.75 -9.80
N LEU A 198 -18.96 -15.19 -9.89
CA LEU A 198 -17.81 -15.85 -10.50
C LEU A 198 -17.30 -17.00 -9.60
N ILE A 199 -17.08 -16.74 -8.32
CA ILE A 199 -16.60 -17.76 -7.37
C ILE A 199 -17.57 -18.94 -7.30
N GLN A 200 -18.89 -18.68 -7.28
CA GLN A 200 -19.95 -19.71 -7.22
C GLN A 200 -19.99 -20.64 -8.45
N THR A 201 -19.28 -20.33 -9.52
CA THR A 201 -19.11 -21.28 -10.65
C THR A 201 -18.32 -22.52 -10.25
N GLY A 202 -17.52 -22.47 -9.17
CA GLY A 202 -16.62 -23.53 -8.74
C GLY A 202 -15.43 -23.78 -9.68
N GLN A 203 -15.15 -22.84 -10.59
CA GLN A 203 -14.09 -22.98 -11.60
C GLN A 203 -12.77 -22.33 -11.17
N TYR A 204 -12.79 -21.53 -10.10
CA TYR A 204 -11.61 -20.80 -9.64
C TYR A 204 -11.04 -21.45 -8.38
N ASN A 205 -9.76 -21.77 -8.41
CA ASN A 205 -9.03 -22.35 -7.28
C ASN A 205 -8.09 -21.33 -6.62
N THR A 206 -7.87 -20.21 -7.29
CA THR A 206 -7.00 -19.13 -6.79
C THR A 206 -7.68 -17.78 -7.01
N PHE A 207 -7.87 -17.04 -5.92
CA PHE A 207 -8.43 -15.69 -5.92
C PHE A 207 -7.37 -14.69 -5.48
N LEU A 208 -6.95 -13.84 -6.41
CA LEU A 208 -5.91 -12.83 -6.21
C LEU A 208 -6.54 -11.43 -6.19
N SER A 209 -6.12 -10.58 -5.29
CA SER A 209 -6.66 -9.23 -5.21
C SER A 209 -5.58 -8.16 -4.98
N ALA A 210 -5.54 -7.19 -5.87
CA ALA A 210 -4.72 -5.99 -5.70
C ALA A 210 -5.27 -5.03 -4.61
N GLY A 211 -6.50 -5.25 -4.16
CA GLY A 211 -7.15 -4.51 -3.07
C GLY A 211 -7.43 -5.38 -1.85
N GLN A 212 -7.92 -4.76 -0.81
CA GLN A 212 -8.33 -5.44 0.43
C GLN A 212 -9.72 -6.06 0.25
N THR A 213 -9.80 -7.38 0.03
CA THR A 213 -11.04 -8.07 -0.35
C THR A 213 -11.42 -9.26 0.53
N TYR A 214 -10.48 -9.79 1.32
CA TYR A 214 -10.66 -11.03 2.08
C TYR A 214 -11.90 -11.03 2.99
N ASN A 215 -12.27 -9.91 3.57
CA ASN A 215 -13.47 -9.82 4.43
C ASN A 215 -14.78 -10.03 3.69
N GLN A 216 -14.87 -9.41 2.51
CA GLN A 216 -16.10 -9.46 1.73
C GLN A 216 -16.28 -10.82 1.07
N SER A 217 -15.17 -11.49 0.68
CA SER A 217 -15.21 -12.74 -0.08
C SER A 217 -15.19 -14.01 0.78
N ALA A 218 -14.74 -13.96 2.02
CA ALA A 218 -14.51 -15.14 2.86
C ALA A 218 -15.74 -16.09 2.95
N THR A 219 -16.93 -15.55 3.16
CA THR A 219 -18.16 -16.36 3.27
C THR A 219 -18.48 -17.09 1.97
N VAL A 220 -18.38 -16.42 0.82
CA VAL A 220 -18.69 -17.05 -0.47
C VAL A 220 -17.63 -18.07 -0.86
N VAL A 221 -16.37 -17.82 -0.52
CA VAL A 221 -15.27 -18.79 -0.71
C VAL A 221 -15.57 -20.07 0.08
N ASP A 222 -15.83 -19.98 1.39
CA ASP A 222 -16.15 -21.13 2.24
C ASP A 222 -17.38 -21.93 1.75
N GLU A 223 -18.44 -21.23 1.31
CA GLU A 223 -19.64 -21.89 0.76
C GLU A 223 -19.34 -22.68 -0.52
N VAL A 224 -18.48 -22.15 -1.38
CA VAL A 224 -18.10 -22.81 -2.64
C VAL A 224 -17.17 -23.99 -2.38
N GLU A 225 -16.20 -23.84 -1.50
CA GLU A 225 -15.31 -24.94 -1.09
C GLU A 225 -16.11 -26.14 -0.57
N LYS A 226 -17.07 -25.88 0.33
CA LYS A 226 -18.00 -26.92 0.82
C LYS A 226 -18.81 -27.59 -0.29
N SER A 227 -19.31 -26.77 -1.22
CA SER A 227 -20.25 -27.25 -2.25
C SER A 227 -19.57 -28.09 -3.33
N PHE A 228 -18.33 -27.74 -3.69
CA PHE A 228 -17.58 -28.37 -4.76
C PHE A 228 -16.46 -29.30 -4.28
N GLY A 229 -16.14 -29.29 -2.97
CA GLY A 229 -15.04 -30.07 -2.40
C GLY A 229 -13.67 -29.64 -2.92
N ILE A 230 -13.51 -28.37 -3.18
CA ILE A 230 -12.25 -27.72 -3.64
C ILE A 230 -11.68 -26.84 -2.53
N ASN A 231 -10.42 -26.44 -2.68
CA ASN A 231 -9.82 -25.37 -1.88
C ASN A 231 -9.56 -24.15 -2.78
N ILE A 232 -9.91 -22.96 -2.32
CA ILE A 232 -9.68 -21.70 -3.02
C ILE A 232 -8.62 -20.91 -2.25
N LYS A 233 -7.43 -20.82 -2.82
CA LYS A 233 -6.34 -20.04 -2.25
C LYS A 233 -6.59 -18.56 -2.45
N VAL A 234 -6.45 -17.77 -1.38
CA VAL A 234 -6.74 -16.32 -1.39
C VAL A 234 -5.49 -15.51 -1.06
N ALA A 235 -5.06 -14.68 -2.01
CA ALA A 235 -3.98 -13.73 -1.82
C ALA A 235 -4.46 -12.28 -2.03
N SER A 236 -4.13 -11.38 -1.10
CA SER A 236 -4.68 -10.02 -1.08
C SER A 236 -3.67 -9.02 -0.52
N VAL A 237 -3.88 -7.75 -0.81
CA VAL A 237 -3.28 -6.65 -0.06
C VAL A 237 -4.14 -6.37 1.19
N GLY A 238 -3.53 -5.91 2.27
CA GLY A 238 -4.26 -5.60 3.49
C GLY A 238 -3.58 -4.59 4.40
N ALA A 239 -4.16 -4.41 5.56
CA ALA A 239 -3.61 -3.61 6.65
C ALA A 239 -3.79 -4.37 7.97
N LEU A 240 -2.89 -4.12 8.93
CA LEU A 240 -3.05 -4.64 10.29
C LEU A 240 -4.36 -4.13 10.90
N GLY A 241 -5.03 -5.01 11.64
CA GLY A 241 -6.29 -4.70 12.32
C GLY A 241 -7.14 -5.94 12.54
N THR A 242 -8.20 -5.77 13.34
CA THR A 242 -9.11 -6.86 13.76
C THR A 242 -9.74 -7.63 12.60
N THR A 243 -9.92 -6.98 11.49
CA THR A 243 -10.44 -7.54 10.26
C THR A 243 -9.53 -8.62 9.67
N LEU A 244 -8.23 -8.32 9.60
CA LEU A 244 -7.23 -9.27 9.11
C LEU A 244 -7.02 -10.40 10.14
N GLU A 245 -7.00 -10.09 11.44
CA GLU A 245 -6.94 -11.06 12.50
C GLU A 245 -8.11 -12.06 12.41
N THR A 246 -9.32 -11.55 12.14
CA THR A 246 -10.50 -12.39 11.94
C THR A 246 -10.30 -13.32 10.73
N ALA A 247 -9.81 -12.82 9.59
CA ALA A 247 -9.62 -13.64 8.39
C ALA A 247 -8.62 -14.79 8.60
N PHE A 248 -7.50 -14.54 9.29
CA PHE A 248 -6.53 -15.60 9.59
C PHE A 248 -6.97 -16.59 10.65
N ASN A 249 -7.78 -16.15 11.63
CA ASN A 249 -8.25 -16.99 12.73
C ASN A 249 -9.55 -17.74 12.39
N THR A 250 -10.33 -17.24 11.44
CA THR A 250 -11.53 -17.96 10.95
C THR A 250 -11.09 -19.10 10.05
N LYS A 251 -11.48 -20.31 10.43
CA LYS A 251 -11.22 -21.50 9.63
C LYS A 251 -12.42 -21.85 8.78
N ASP A 252 -12.16 -22.17 7.54
CA ASP A 252 -13.15 -22.76 6.63
C ASP A 252 -13.53 -24.19 7.05
N SER A 253 -14.41 -24.82 6.29
CA SER A 253 -14.86 -26.20 6.55
C SER A 253 -13.75 -27.24 6.40
N SER A 254 -12.65 -26.93 5.73
CA SER A 254 -11.49 -27.80 5.55
C SER A 254 -10.41 -27.56 6.60
N GLY A 255 -10.58 -26.53 7.44
CA GLY A 255 -9.65 -26.15 8.50
C GLY A 255 -8.57 -25.15 8.04
N ASN A 256 -8.65 -24.63 6.80
CA ASN A 256 -7.76 -23.60 6.29
C ASN A 256 -8.19 -22.21 6.77
N SER A 257 -7.30 -21.25 6.75
CA SER A 257 -7.66 -19.85 6.94
C SER A 257 -8.41 -19.31 5.73
N SER A 258 -9.25 -18.29 5.92
CA SER A 258 -9.97 -17.63 4.82
C SER A 258 -9.05 -16.83 3.88
N VAL A 259 -7.74 -16.79 4.18
CA VAL A 259 -6.72 -16.10 3.40
C VAL A 259 -5.37 -16.79 3.59
N ASP A 260 -4.60 -16.90 2.51
CA ASP A 260 -3.30 -17.59 2.49
C ASP A 260 -2.12 -16.63 2.44
N LEU A 261 -2.29 -15.46 1.80
CA LEU A 261 -1.31 -14.39 1.76
C LEU A 261 -2.00 -13.04 1.93
N VAL A 262 -1.50 -12.21 2.83
CA VAL A 262 -1.82 -10.78 2.83
C VAL A 262 -0.53 -9.97 2.84
N ALA A 263 -0.34 -9.16 1.80
CA ALA A 263 0.72 -8.16 1.76
C ALA A 263 0.27 -6.91 2.54
N ILE A 264 0.89 -6.63 3.67
CA ILE A 264 0.51 -5.53 4.56
C ILE A 264 1.48 -4.36 4.50
N LYS A 265 0.98 -3.17 4.81
CA LYS A 265 1.77 -1.98 5.08
C LYS A 265 1.98 -1.83 6.59
N THR A 266 3.19 -1.44 6.98
CA THR A 266 3.48 -1.04 8.36
C THR A 266 3.21 0.46 8.50
N VAL A 267 2.27 0.82 9.37
CA VAL A 267 1.76 2.20 9.47
C VAL A 267 2.81 3.13 10.05
N SER A 268 3.55 2.69 11.08
CA SER A 268 4.57 3.53 11.71
C SER A 268 5.73 3.85 10.77
N THR A 269 6.20 2.89 9.98
CA THR A 269 7.35 3.10 9.08
C THR A 269 7.03 4.08 7.96
N GLN A 270 5.86 3.93 7.32
CA GLN A 270 5.40 4.88 6.31
C GLN A 270 5.24 6.27 6.90
N THR A 271 4.66 6.38 8.11
CA THR A 271 4.44 7.65 8.79
C THR A 271 5.76 8.28 9.23
N ALA A 272 6.73 7.47 9.67
CA ALA A 272 8.08 7.92 10.02
C ALA A 272 8.81 8.54 8.81
N ALA A 273 8.70 7.92 7.63
CA ALA A 273 9.32 8.47 6.42
C ALA A 273 8.68 9.82 6.01
N MET A 274 7.35 9.96 6.11
CA MET A 274 6.69 11.24 5.88
C MET A 274 7.14 12.31 6.88
N PHE A 275 7.23 11.94 8.15
CA PHE A 275 7.75 12.82 9.19
C PHE A 275 9.20 13.20 8.90
N ALA A 276 10.07 12.25 8.59
CA ALA A 276 11.50 12.50 8.33
C ALA A 276 11.71 13.45 7.14
N ALA A 277 11.02 13.21 6.02
CA ALA A 277 11.07 14.10 4.86
C ALA A 277 10.64 15.54 5.23
N THR A 278 9.51 15.67 5.92
CA THR A 278 8.99 16.97 6.36
C THR A 278 9.95 17.67 7.34
N TYR A 279 10.44 16.92 8.33
CA TYR A 279 11.33 17.46 9.36
C TYR A 279 12.69 17.88 8.79
N ASN A 280 13.28 17.06 7.92
CA ASN A 280 14.52 17.40 7.25
C ASN A 280 14.39 18.68 6.39
N ALA A 281 13.26 18.82 5.69
CA ALA A 281 12.96 20.02 4.93
C ALA A 281 12.77 21.27 5.80
N LEU A 282 12.14 21.14 6.97
CA LEU A 282 11.99 22.23 7.93
C LEU A 282 13.34 22.70 8.49
N VAL A 283 14.25 21.76 8.77
CA VAL A 283 15.54 22.07 9.40
C VAL A 283 16.59 22.54 8.40
N SER A 284 16.61 21.95 7.21
CA SER A 284 17.70 22.13 6.23
C SER A 284 17.23 22.68 4.87
N GLY A 285 15.93 22.95 4.71
CA GLY A 285 15.30 23.31 3.45
C GLY A 285 14.93 22.05 2.63
N ALA A 286 13.83 22.14 1.88
CA ALA A 286 13.37 21.01 1.06
C ALA A 286 14.28 20.69 -0.14
N GLU A 287 15.27 21.51 -0.42
CA GLU A 287 16.32 21.29 -1.43
C GLU A 287 17.54 20.54 -0.87
N CYS A 288 17.52 20.13 0.40
CA CYS A 288 18.62 19.37 0.99
C CYS A 288 18.71 17.96 0.40
N ARG A 289 19.89 17.36 0.50
CA ARG A 289 20.18 16.03 -0.05
C ARG A 289 19.32 14.88 0.54
N ALA A 290 18.70 15.10 1.69
CA ALA A 290 17.76 14.16 2.27
C ALA A 290 16.35 14.22 1.62
N CYS A 291 16.06 15.27 0.83
CA CYS A 291 14.79 15.50 0.16
C CYS A 291 14.91 15.57 -1.37
N ARG A 292 16.12 15.53 -1.91
CA ARG A 292 16.40 15.59 -3.36
C ARG A 292 17.26 14.42 -3.80
N GLY A 293 16.98 13.93 -5.00
CA GLY A 293 17.84 13.01 -5.71
C GLY A 293 19.11 13.71 -6.26
N GLU A 294 20.04 12.94 -6.82
CA GLU A 294 21.24 13.48 -7.47
C GLU A 294 20.91 14.40 -8.66
N ASP A 295 19.76 14.23 -9.27
CA ASP A 295 19.22 15.07 -10.35
C ASP A 295 18.60 16.40 -9.86
N GLY A 296 18.55 16.61 -8.55
CA GLY A 296 17.95 17.78 -7.90
C GLY A 296 16.44 17.76 -7.84
N LEU A 297 15.79 16.69 -8.29
CA LEU A 297 14.34 16.55 -8.23
C LEU A 297 13.88 16.05 -6.85
N PRO A 298 12.63 16.35 -6.45
CA PRO A 298 12.04 15.81 -5.24
C PRO A 298 11.99 14.28 -5.26
N VAL A 299 12.22 13.64 -4.11
CA VAL A 299 12.35 12.19 -4.02
C VAL A 299 10.99 11.51 -3.84
N TYR A 300 10.87 10.34 -4.45
CA TYR A 300 9.83 9.36 -4.15
C TYR A 300 10.41 8.31 -3.19
N PHE A 301 10.08 8.45 -1.91
CA PHE A 301 10.42 7.46 -0.90
C PHE A 301 9.47 6.27 -1.01
N THR A 302 10.01 5.07 -1.01
CA THR A 302 9.21 3.86 -1.15
C THR A 302 9.38 2.93 0.05
N PHE A 303 8.27 2.37 0.52
CA PHE A 303 8.26 1.33 1.55
C PHE A 303 7.84 -0.02 0.98
N ASN A 304 8.40 -1.08 1.53
CA ASN A 304 8.03 -2.44 1.18
C ASN A 304 6.76 -2.89 1.91
N PHE A 305 6.00 -3.77 1.27
CA PHE A 305 4.96 -4.55 1.91
C PHE A 305 5.57 -5.76 2.61
N ILE A 306 4.97 -6.16 3.71
CA ILE A 306 5.36 -7.34 4.47
C ILE A 306 4.36 -8.46 4.18
N PRO A 307 4.81 -9.63 3.66
CA PRO A 307 3.95 -10.77 3.43
C PRO A 307 3.59 -11.44 4.76
N ILE A 308 2.31 -11.63 5.01
CA ILE A 308 1.76 -12.40 6.12
C ILE A 308 1.08 -13.64 5.57
N THR A 309 1.55 -14.80 5.99
CA THR A 309 1.05 -16.10 5.54
C THR A 309 0.54 -16.97 6.70
N SER A 310 0.58 -16.46 7.93
CA SER A 310 0.09 -17.17 9.09
C SER A 310 -0.46 -16.27 10.17
N ALA A 311 -1.34 -16.83 11.01
CA ALA A 311 -1.89 -16.15 12.19
C ALA A 311 -0.79 -15.80 13.23
N GLU A 312 0.29 -16.59 13.30
CA GLU A 312 1.42 -16.32 14.19
C GLU A 312 2.17 -15.07 13.76
N GLN A 313 2.55 -14.97 12.48
CA GLN A 313 3.18 -13.76 11.93
C GLN A 313 2.29 -12.52 12.13
N LEU A 314 0.98 -12.67 11.91
CA LEU A 314 0.04 -11.57 12.12
C LEU A 314 0.00 -11.12 13.58
N THR A 315 -0.01 -12.06 14.53
CA THR A 315 -0.03 -11.77 15.97
C THR A 315 1.22 -11.00 16.39
N GLU A 316 2.39 -11.42 15.92
CA GLU A 316 3.65 -10.72 16.17
C GLU A 316 3.60 -9.30 15.59
N MET A 317 3.23 -9.16 14.31
CA MET A 317 3.17 -7.84 13.64
C MET A 317 2.15 -6.90 14.31
N SER A 318 0.99 -7.40 14.71
CA SER A 318 -0.02 -6.62 15.44
C SER A 318 0.48 -6.15 16.82
N GLY A 319 1.39 -6.91 17.45
CA GLY A 319 2.03 -6.51 18.70
C GLY A 319 3.14 -5.46 18.53
N TRP A 320 3.70 -5.34 17.32
CA TRP A 320 4.86 -4.49 17.03
C TRP A 320 4.53 -3.16 16.35
N ASP A 321 3.36 -2.99 15.81
CA ASP A 321 2.95 -1.75 15.12
C ASP A 321 1.55 -1.34 15.53
N ALA A 322 1.30 -1.32 16.85
CA ALA A 322 -0.03 -1.13 17.40
C ALA A 322 -0.10 -0.02 18.45
N LYS A 323 -1.18 0.75 18.38
CA LYS A 323 -1.52 1.80 19.34
C LYS A 323 -1.63 1.26 20.76
N GLU A 324 -2.22 0.08 20.92
CA GLU A 324 -2.56 -0.51 22.21
C GLU A 324 -1.32 -0.89 23.03
N THR A 325 -0.24 -1.24 22.36
CA THR A 325 1.04 -1.61 23.01
C THR A 325 2.00 -0.46 23.17
N GLY A 326 1.85 0.59 22.35
CA GLY A 326 2.83 1.67 22.20
C GLY A 326 4.16 1.21 21.60
N ASN A 327 4.21 -0.03 21.11
CA ASN A 327 5.36 -0.57 20.38
C ASN A 327 5.24 -0.21 18.91
N TRP A 328 6.24 0.48 18.41
CA TRP A 328 6.28 0.90 17.01
C TRP A 328 7.51 0.32 16.32
N ILE A 329 7.32 -0.28 15.15
CA ILE A 329 8.43 -0.77 14.31
C ILE A 329 9.37 0.40 14.01
N ALA A 330 8.80 1.54 13.62
CA ALA A 330 9.58 2.77 13.49
C ALA A 330 9.79 3.44 14.85
N ASN A 331 10.59 2.82 15.70
CA ASN A 331 11.03 3.37 16.98
C ASN A 331 12.00 4.56 16.79
N LYS A 332 12.49 5.11 17.91
CA LYS A 332 13.37 6.29 17.85
C LYS A 332 14.65 6.03 17.06
N ASP A 333 15.29 4.88 17.24
CA ASP A 333 16.54 4.56 16.55
C ASP A 333 16.33 4.39 15.04
N PHE A 334 15.17 3.89 14.64
CA PHE A 334 14.78 3.81 13.22
C PHE A 334 14.57 5.21 12.62
N VAL A 335 13.83 6.08 13.31
CA VAL A 335 13.56 7.44 12.83
C VAL A 335 14.84 8.28 12.79
N ASP A 336 15.67 8.20 13.84
CA ASP A 336 16.91 8.98 13.97
C ASP A 336 17.88 8.76 12.79
N GLN A 337 17.93 7.56 12.21
CA GLN A 337 18.76 7.25 11.06
C GLN A 337 18.40 8.08 9.82
N MET A 338 17.13 8.50 9.72
CA MET A 338 16.59 9.28 8.59
C MET A 338 16.66 10.80 8.80
N LEU A 339 17.05 11.28 10.01
CA LEU A 339 17.01 12.71 10.34
C LEU A 339 18.36 13.39 10.20
N VAL A 340 18.44 14.48 9.44
CA VAL A 340 19.65 15.29 9.26
C VAL A 340 20.19 15.87 10.57
N THR A 341 19.36 16.02 11.60
CA THR A 341 19.78 16.50 12.92
C THR A 341 20.55 15.47 13.74
N VAL A 342 20.43 14.19 13.42
CA VAL A 342 21.09 13.06 14.08
C VAL A 342 22.16 12.46 13.16
N ASN A 343 21.82 12.28 11.89
CA ASN A 343 22.71 11.83 10.83
C ASN A 343 22.88 12.96 9.79
N PRO A 344 23.84 13.91 9.98
CA PRO A 344 23.97 15.06 9.10
C PRO A 344 24.32 14.70 7.65
N ASP A 345 24.79 13.50 7.41
CA ASP A 345 25.22 13.01 6.11
C ASP A 345 24.15 12.19 5.37
N VAL A 346 22.97 11.98 5.98
CA VAL A 346 21.90 11.20 5.37
C VAL A 346 21.45 11.80 4.04
N THR A 347 21.31 10.93 3.05
CA THR A 347 20.79 11.25 1.73
C THR A 347 19.38 10.67 1.54
N SER A 348 18.71 11.08 0.49
CA SER A 348 17.43 10.49 0.09
C SER A 348 17.56 9.00 -0.24
N ASP A 349 18.69 8.59 -0.84
CA ASP A 349 18.96 7.18 -1.15
C ASP A 349 19.16 6.35 0.12
N ASP A 350 19.83 6.90 1.15
CA ASP A 350 19.94 6.23 2.46
C ASP A 350 18.56 6.03 3.09
N ILE A 351 17.69 7.04 3.06
CA ILE A 351 16.31 6.93 3.57
C ILE A 351 15.54 5.85 2.80
N ASN A 352 15.63 5.83 1.47
CA ASN A 352 15.02 4.79 0.65
C ASN A 352 15.57 3.40 1.00
N ALA A 353 16.87 3.26 1.16
CA ALA A 353 17.50 1.99 1.54
C ALA A 353 17.01 1.49 2.91
N ILE A 354 16.89 2.38 3.90
CA ILE A 354 16.32 2.07 5.22
C ILE A 354 14.88 1.55 5.06
N MET A 355 14.03 2.27 4.31
CA MET A 355 12.63 1.90 4.12
C MET A 355 12.45 0.58 3.36
N GLN A 356 13.28 0.32 2.36
CA GLN A 356 13.24 -0.87 1.52
C GLN A 356 13.93 -2.09 2.17
N SER A 357 14.73 -1.89 3.21
CA SER A 357 15.38 -3.01 3.93
C SER A 357 14.44 -3.81 4.81
N LEU A 358 13.22 -3.32 5.03
CA LEU A 358 12.26 -3.96 5.92
C LEU A 358 11.67 -5.22 5.30
N SER A 359 11.80 -6.33 6.01
CA SER A 359 11.12 -7.60 5.81
C SER A 359 10.54 -8.06 7.14
N TYR A 360 9.71 -9.10 7.13
CA TYR A 360 9.20 -9.69 8.38
C TYR A 360 10.35 -10.12 9.31
N GLU A 361 11.37 -10.79 8.77
CA GLU A 361 12.53 -11.25 9.54
C GLU A 361 13.31 -10.08 10.14
N LYS A 362 13.52 -9.02 9.35
CA LYS A 362 14.22 -7.83 9.83
C LYS A 362 13.44 -7.11 10.93
N ILE A 363 12.13 -7.00 10.79
CA ILE A 363 11.27 -6.43 11.83
C ILE A 363 11.32 -7.29 13.08
N LYS A 364 11.25 -8.62 12.97
CA LYS A 364 11.35 -9.55 14.08
C LYS A 364 12.68 -9.42 14.81
N GLU A 365 13.80 -9.25 14.09
CA GLU A 365 15.10 -8.97 14.67
C GLU A 365 15.14 -7.65 15.46
N MET A 366 14.47 -6.61 14.93
CA MET A 366 14.43 -5.28 15.57
C MET A 366 13.56 -5.24 16.82
N MET A 367 12.49 -6.03 16.87
CA MET A 367 11.47 -6.00 17.92
C MET A 367 11.62 -7.10 18.97
N GLY A 368 12.36 -8.16 18.68
CA GLY A 368 12.68 -9.29 19.58
C GLY A 368 13.91 -9.04 20.38
#